data_891ca912492220900ed1a2649e086469
#
_entry.id   891ca912492220900ed1a2649e086469
#
_cell.length_a   1.000
_cell.length_b   1.000
_cell.length_c   1.000
_cell.angle_alpha   90.00
_cell.angle_beta   90.00
_cell.angle_gamma   90.00
#
_symmetry.space_group_name_H-M   'P 1'
#
loop_
_entity.id
_entity.type
_entity.pdbx_description
1 polymer ?
#
loop_
_entity_poly.entity_id
_entity_poly.type
_entity_poly.pdbx_seq_one_letter_code
_entity_poly.pdbx_strand_id
1 'polypeptide(L)'
;MVEQVSPALARRIALAAQGFGRPRPAAVGTRQLNGVIDRLGLLQIDSVNVFERSHYLPAFARLGPYDRTLLDRLTFDARGPHTEYWPHEAAFLRKEDWPLFRWRMREYRERYGGPGSWFEVNDSTVEWLRGELAERGPLVAGEIEHDANHRTGPWWGWSEVKRALERMFLFGEVAVAGRTRFQRRYGLAEDVLPDAVLSRTVDDADAIRELLRRAAVAYGIGTARDFADYYRIKGPRVGVALQELEDAGELIPVQVLGWESAGRPLKVWLHRDARKPRSMEAMALLSPFDPVVWFRDRALRMFGFHYRIEIYTPAPQRVYGYYSLPILVDDALVGRIDLKSDRQARVLRIQSAWTEPDEPPVPLDRLLPLLAETAAWQGLERVEVADGARGDLAPLLANALRPGVGFGA
;
A
#
# COMPACT_ATOMS: atom_id res chain seq x y z
N MET A 1 7.22 -23.18 27.78
CA MET A 1 5.91 -22.51 27.73
C MET A 1 5.93 -21.50 26.58
N VAL A 2 4.89 -21.46 25.76
CA VAL A 2 4.76 -20.44 24.69
C VAL A 2 4.44 -19.07 25.35
N GLU A 3 5.13 -18.02 24.93
CA GLU A 3 4.90 -16.65 25.46
C GLU A 3 3.48 -16.20 25.14
N GLN A 4 2.75 -15.68 26.13
CA GLN A 4 1.43 -15.10 25.95
C GLN A 4 1.54 -13.60 25.70
N VAL A 5 0.82 -13.13 24.67
CA VAL A 5 0.75 -11.74 24.26
C VAL A 5 -0.69 -11.25 24.37
N SER A 6 -0.91 -10.11 25.04
CA SER A 6 -2.25 -9.51 25.09
C SER A 6 -2.62 -8.87 23.73
N PRO A 7 -3.91 -8.76 23.37
CA PRO A 7 -4.34 -8.09 22.12
C PRO A 7 -3.80 -6.67 21.99
N ALA A 8 -3.82 -5.89 23.08
CA ALA A 8 -3.28 -4.53 23.10
C ALA A 8 -1.76 -4.50 22.82
N LEU A 9 -0.98 -5.44 23.38
CA LEU A 9 0.44 -5.55 23.07
C LEU A 9 0.66 -5.96 21.62
N ALA A 10 -0.16 -6.88 21.08
CA ALA A 10 -0.07 -7.30 19.68
C ALA A 10 -0.30 -6.11 18.72
N ARG A 11 -1.30 -5.24 19.00
CA ARG A 11 -1.53 -3.99 18.25
C ARG A 11 -0.31 -3.08 18.28
N ARG A 12 0.24 -2.81 19.47
CA ARG A 12 1.43 -1.95 19.62
C ARG A 12 2.66 -2.51 18.93
N ILE A 13 2.89 -3.83 18.99
CA ILE A 13 3.97 -4.50 18.23
C ILE A 13 3.79 -4.26 16.74
N ALA A 14 2.59 -4.53 16.21
CA ALA A 14 2.29 -4.38 14.79
C ALA A 14 2.47 -2.94 14.30
N LEU A 15 1.96 -1.96 15.02
CA LEU A 15 2.09 -0.54 14.69
C LEU A 15 3.55 -0.05 14.79
N ALA A 16 4.28 -0.48 15.84
CA ALA A 16 5.69 -0.13 16.01
C ALA A 16 6.57 -0.72 14.90
N ALA A 17 6.28 -1.94 14.45
CA ALA A 17 6.96 -2.57 13.32
C ALA A 17 6.78 -1.74 12.05
N GLN A 18 5.61 -1.17 11.83
CA GLN A 18 5.30 -0.32 10.69
C GLN A 18 5.70 1.16 10.86
N GLY A 19 6.33 1.53 11.97
CA GLY A 19 6.94 2.85 12.16
C GLY A 19 6.13 3.85 12.96
N PHE A 20 4.96 3.48 13.49
CA PHE A 20 4.21 4.32 14.42
C PHE A 20 4.82 4.36 15.83
N GLY A 21 4.38 5.31 16.65
CA GLY A 21 4.88 5.50 18.01
C GLY A 21 6.35 5.95 18.08
N ARG A 22 6.81 6.67 17.05
CA ARG A 22 8.11 7.35 17.02
C ARG A 22 7.87 8.86 16.88
N PRO A 23 8.69 9.71 17.51
CA PRO A 23 8.64 11.13 17.24
C PRO A 23 8.78 11.42 15.75
N ARG A 24 7.96 12.32 15.23
CA ARG A 24 8.10 12.79 13.85
C ARG A 24 9.41 13.55 13.70
N PRO A 25 10.14 13.38 12.57
CA PRO A 25 11.36 14.13 12.32
C PRO A 25 11.04 15.60 12.12
N ALA A 26 11.97 16.49 12.55
CA ALA A 26 11.82 17.93 12.35
C ALA A 26 11.80 18.34 10.87
N ALA A 27 12.43 17.53 9.99
CA ALA A 27 12.41 17.70 8.55
C ALA A 27 12.38 16.33 7.87
N VAL A 28 11.59 16.21 6.79
CA VAL A 28 11.45 14.99 6.00
C VAL A 28 12.18 15.17 4.68
N GLY A 29 13.27 14.42 4.50
CA GLY A 29 14.01 14.30 3.25
C GLY A 29 13.92 12.91 2.65
N THR A 30 14.67 12.68 1.57
CA THR A 30 14.70 11.37 0.88
C THR A 30 15.13 10.21 1.78
N ARG A 31 16.00 10.47 2.77
CA ARG A 31 16.43 9.46 3.75
C ARG A 31 15.26 8.95 4.59
N GLN A 32 14.41 9.84 5.10
CA GLN A 32 13.24 9.48 5.90
C GLN A 32 12.21 8.74 5.06
N LEU A 33 11.98 9.21 3.82
CA LEU A 33 11.07 8.57 2.85
C LEU A 33 11.54 7.15 2.49
N ASN A 34 12.83 6.98 2.15
CA ASN A 34 13.40 5.64 1.95
C ASN A 34 13.24 4.76 3.18
N GLY A 35 13.45 5.30 4.38
CA GLY A 35 13.25 4.56 5.63
C GLY A 35 11.82 4.05 5.84
N VAL A 36 10.80 4.76 5.34
CA VAL A 36 9.41 4.26 5.32
C VAL A 36 9.25 3.16 4.29
N ILE A 37 9.74 3.36 3.05
CA ILE A 37 9.62 2.35 1.99
C ILE A 37 10.35 1.06 2.40
N ASP A 38 11.55 1.15 2.96
CA ASP A 38 12.34 0.00 3.41
C ASP A 38 11.63 -0.78 4.52
N ARG A 39 11.01 -0.07 5.44
CA ARG A 39 10.25 -0.66 6.54
C ARG A 39 9.01 -1.40 6.07
N LEU A 40 8.29 -0.83 5.10
CA LEU A 40 7.08 -1.41 4.53
C LEU A 40 7.38 -2.38 3.38
N GLY A 41 8.57 -2.33 2.79
CA GLY A 41 8.99 -3.15 1.65
C GLY A 41 8.32 -2.79 0.32
N LEU A 42 7.23 -2.02 0.37
CA LEU A 42 6.49 -1.57 -0.82
C LEU A 42 5.56 -0.40 -0.49
N LEU A 43 5.14 0.34 -1.53
CA LEU A 43 4.07 1.33 -1.45
C LEU A 43 3.03 1.03 -2.54
N GLN A 44 1.81 0.68 -2.15
CA GLN A 44 0.75 0.37 -3.11
C GLN A 44 0.32 1.61 -3.88
N ILE A 45 0.17 1.44 -5.21
CA ILE A 45 -0.26 2.46 -6.14
C ILE A 45 -1.73 2.25 -6.49
N ASP A 46 -2.50 3.31 -6.45
CA ASP A 46 -3.89 3.32 -6.93
C ASP A 46 -4.16 4.56 -7.78
N SER A 47 -5.10 4.43 -8.72
CA SER A 47 -5.48 5.51 -9.64
C SER A 47 -6.40 6.55 -9.01
N VAL A 48 -7.11 6.21 -7.93
CA VAL A 48 -8.02 7.12 -7.24
C VAL A 48 -7.26 8.33 -6.69
N ASN A 49 -7.75 9.52 -7.01
CA ASN A 49 -7.15 10.81 -6.64
C ASN A 49 -8.22 11.80 -6.16
N VAL A 50 -9.25 11.29 -5.50
CA VAL A 50 -10.33 12.12 -4.93
C VAL A 50 -9.84 12.93 -3.73
N PHE A 51 -8.99 12.35 -2.93
CA PHE A 51 -8.30 12.96 -1.79
C PHE A 51 -6.82 13.16 -2.13
N GLU A 52 -6.05 12.08 -2.07
CA GLU A 52 -4.66 12.04 -2.50
C GLU A 52 -4.32 10.62 -2.99
N ARG A 53 -3.32 10.48 -3.86
CA ARG A 53 -2.91 9.16 -4.34
C ARG A 53 -2.34 8.31 -3.21
N SER A 54 -2.70 7.04 -3.22
CA SER A 54 -2.48 6.10 -2.13
C SER A 54 -1.02 6.00 -1.67
N HIS A 55 -0.05 6.05 -2.58
CA HIS A 55 1.38 5.86 -2.27
C HIS A 55 2.02 7.01 -1.49
N TYR A 56 1.41 8.21 -1.48
CA TYR A 56 1.89 9.32 -0.64
C TYR A 56 1.48 9.18 0.82
N LEU A 57 0.33 8.55 1.07
CA LEU A 57 -0.30 8.53 2.39
C LEU A 57 0.47 7.73 3.45
N PRO A 58 1.10 6.55 3.16
CA PRO A 58 1.86 5.83 4.17
C PRO A 58 3.06 6.63 4.72
N ALA A 59 3.72 7.45 3.88
CA ALA A 59 4.79 8.33 4.34
C ALA A 59 4.23 9.48 5.19
N PHE A 60 3.14 10.13 4.74
CA PHE A 60 2.48 11.19 5.49
C PHE A 60 1.99 10.70 6.87
N ALA A 61 1.34 9.55 6.92
CA ALA A 61 0.83 8.98 8.17
C ALA A 61 1.92 8.73 9.23
N ARG A 62 3.16 8.49 8.81
CA ARG A 62 4.29 8.16 9.70
C ARG A 62 5.22 9.33 9.98
N LEU A 63 5.40 10.21 9.01
CA LEU A 63 6.40 11.28 9.05
C LEU A 63 5.78 12.67 9.21
N GLY A 64 4.47 12.82 8.95
CA GLY A 64 3.83 14.13 8.79
C GLY A 64 4.06 14.72 7.41
N PRO A 65 3.84 16.04 7.24
CA PRO A 65 3.97 16.73 5.97
C PRO A 65 5.39 16.62 5.38
N TYR A 66 5.44 16.45 4.05
CA TYR A 66 6.68 16.40 3.31
C TYR A 66 6.49 16.91 1.87
N ASP A 67 7.59 17.28 1.20
CA ASP A 67 7.57 17.62 -0.22
C ASP A 67 7.40 16.34 -1.06
N ARG A 68 6.23 16.18 -1.69
CA ARG A 68 5.88 15.01 -2.53
C ARG A 68 6.84 14.79 -3.68
N THR A 69 7.47 15.87 -4.19
CA THR A 69 8.46 15.77 -5.28
C THR A 69 9.69 14.95 -4.87
N LEU A 70 9.99 14.87 -3.57
CA LEU A 70 11.07 14.01 -3.06
C LEU A 70 10.70 12.52 -3.21
N LEU A 71 9.44 12.15 -2.95
CA LEU A 71 8.98 10.77 -3.15
C LEU A 71 8.92 10.46 -4.66
N ASP A 72 8.45 11.41 -5.48
CA ASP A 72 8.40 11.24 -6.94
C ASP A 72 9.80 10.97 -7.53
N ARG A 73 10.83 11.68 -7.06
CA ARG A 73 12.22 11.42 -7.48
C ARG A 73 12.70 10.02 -7.10
N LEU A 74 12.23 9.47 -5.97
CA LEU A 74 12.58 8.12 -5.55
C LEU A 74 11.85 7.04 -6.34
N THR A 75 10.61 7.31 -6.80
CA THR A 75 9.70 6.29 -7.32
C THR A 75 9.39 6.43 -8.81
N PHE A 76 9.37 7.65 -9.37
CA PHE A 76 9.04 7.91 -10.78
C PHE A 76 10.25 8.22 -11.65
N ASP A 77 11.41 8.53 -11.07
CA ASP A 77 12.63 8.72 -11.85
C ASP A 77 13.22 7.36 -12.23
N ALA A 78 13.51 7.15 -13.53
CA ALA A 78 14.15 5.94 -14.02
C ALA A 78 15.50 5.64 -13.33
N ARG A 79 16.23 6.69 -12.89
CA ARG A 79 17.47 6.59 -12.11
C ARG A 79 17.24 6.39 -10.63
N GLY A 80 16.00 6.55 -10.14
CA GLY A 80 15.62 6.32 -8.75
C GLY A 80 15.83 4.86 -8.32
N PRO A 81 15.90 4.61 -7.00
CA PRO A 81 16.14 3.27 -6.46
C PRO A 81 14.93 2.33 -6.52
N HIS A 82 13.78 2.84 -6.94
CA HIS A 82 12.54 2.06 -6.97
C HIS A 82 12.03 1.86 -8.40
N THR A 83 11.23 0.83 -8.58
CA THR A 83 10.45 0.54 -9.79
C THR A 83 9.09 0.00 -9.39
N GLU A 84 8.20 -0.20 -10.36
CA GLU A 84 6.90 -0.81 -10.12
C GLU A 84 6.93 -2.31 -10.41
N TYR A 85 6.13 -3.06 -9.66
CA TYR A 85 5.75 -4.43 -9.98
C TYR A 85 4.45 -4.81 -9.24
N TRP A 86 4.17 -6.10 -9.15
CA TRP A 86 3.02 -6.69 -8.45
C TRP A 86 3.45 -7.49 -7.20
N PRO A 87 4.08 -6.85 -6.20
CA PRO A 87 4.46 -7.56 -4.98
C PRO A 87 3.24 -7.92 -4.10
N HIS A 88 2.28 -7.05 -3.99
CA HIS A 88 0.97 -7.23 -3.33
C HIS A 88 -0.13 -7.00 -4.37
N GLU A 89 -0.37 -5.75 -4.72
CA GLU A 89 -1.04 -5.24 -5.92
C GLU A 89 0.00 -4.40 -6.68
N ALA A 90 -0.42 -3.53 -7.63
CA ALA A 90 0.51 -2.58 -8.26
C ALA A 90 1.19 -1.73 -7.18
N ALA A 91 2.50 -1.79 -7.06
CA ALA A 91 3.23 -1.10 -6.00
C ALA A 91 4.65 -0.73 -6.43
N PHE A 92 5.21 0.30 -5.78
CA PHE A 92 6.64 0.56 -5.82
C PHE A 92 7.37 -0.40 -4.90
N LEU A 93 8.51 -0.88 -5.37
CA LEU A 93 9.47 -1.67 -4.61
C LEU A 93 10.89 -1.24 -4.98
N ARG A 94 11.88 -1.63 -4.17
CA ARG A 94 13.28 -1.42 -4.54
C ARG A 94 13.65 -2.21 -5.79
N LYS A 95 14.43 -1.63 -6.70
CA LYS A 95 14.96 -2.35 -7.86
C LYS A 95 15.76 -3.58 -7.45
N GLU A 96 16.52 -3.48 -6.36
CA GLU A 96 17.29 -4.59 -5.78
C GLU A 96 16.46 -5.81 -5.39
N ASP A 97 15.15 -5.63 -5.20
CA ASP A 97 14.21 -6.69 -4.83
C ASP A 97 13.58 -7.40 -6.04
N TRP A 98 13.81 -6.89 -7.25
CA TRP A 98 13.30 -7.50 -8.47
C TRP A 98 13.58 -9.00 -8.60
N PRO A 99 14.79 -9.51 -8.29
CA PRO A 99 15.09 -10.94 -8.36
C PRO A 99 14.21 -11.80 -7.45
N LEU A 100 13.69 -11.24 -6.34
CA LEU A 100 12.82 -11.97 -5.41
C LEU A 100 11.43 -12.27 -6.00
N PHE A 101 11.08 -11.66 -7.14
CA PHE A 101 9.79 -11.87 -7.79
C PHE A 101 9.88 -12.66 -9.11
N ARG A 102 11.06 -13.17 -9.49
CA ARG A 102 11.22 -13.94 -10.75
C ARG A 102 10.41 -15.22 -10.79
N TRP A 103 10.23 -15.90 -9.65
CA TRP A 103 9.33 -17.05 -9.55
C TRP A 103 7.90 -16.68 -9.97
N ARG A 104 7.42 -15.50 -9.59
CA ARG A 104 6.09 -15.00 -9.96
C ARG A 104 6.00 -14.62 -11.44
N MET A 105 7.07 -14.03 -11.97
CA MET A 105 7.17 -13.72 -13.40
C MET A 105 7.06 -14.98 -14.25
N ARG A 106 7.73 -16.08 -13.83
CA ARG A 106 7.60 -17.39 -14.48
C ARG A 106 6.19 -17.95 -14.36
N GLU A 107 5.58 -17.96 -13.18
CA GLU A 107 4.19 -18.39 -12.99
C GLU A 107 3.19 -17.61 -13.87
N TYR A 108 3.40 -16.30 -14.02
CA TYR A 108 2.58 -15.49 -14.92
C TYR A 108 2.84 -15.85 -16.39
N ARG A 109 4.09 -16.10 -16.78
CA ARG A 109 4.43 -16.52 -18.14
C ARG A 109 3.81 -17.89 -18.46
N GLU A 110 3.90 -18.85 -17.57
CA GLU A 110 3.26 -20.17 -17.72
C GLU A 110 1.74 -20.03 -17.87
N ARG A 111 1.11 -19.19 -17.06
CA ARG A 111 -0.35 -19.00 -17.06
C ARG A 111 -0.87 -18.25 -18.27
N TYR A 112 -0.14 -17.27 -18.78
CA TYR A 112 -0.65 -16.29 -19.75
C TYR A 112 0.17 -16.22 -21.04
N GLY A 113 1.29 -16.90 -21.13
CA GLY A 113 2.22 -16.89 -22.29
C GLY A 113 2.39 -18.26 -22.94
N GLY A 114 1.70 -19.31 -22.44
CA GLY A 114 1.81 -20.66 -22.98
C GLY A 114 1.08 -20.85 -24.33
N PRO A 115 1.16 -22.07 -24.91
CA PRO A 115 0.57 -22.41 -26.19
C PRO A 115 -0.92 -22.06 -26.28
N GLY A 116 -1.33 -21.43 -27.39
CA GLY A 116 -2.69 -20.96 -27.64
C GLY A 116 -3.09 -19.72 -26.86
N SER A 117 -2.20 -19.13 -26.07
CA SER A 117 -2.46 -17.89 -25.34
C SER A 117 -2.55 -16.69 -26.28
N TRP A 118 -3.25 -15.64 -25.83
CA TRP A 118 -3.29 -14.38 -26.58
C TRP A 118 -1.87 -13.84 -26.88
N PHE A 119 -0.93 -14.02 -25.98
CA PHE A 119 0.45 -13.52 -26.11
C PHE A 119 1.21 -14.23 -27.23
N GLU A 120 1.05 -15.55 -27.36
CA GLU A 120 1.63 -16.32 -28.45
C GLU A 120 0.97 -15.99 -29.80
N VAL A 121 -0.37 -15.90 -29.83
CA VAL A 121 -1.10 -15.57 -31.07
C VAL A 121 -0.74 -14.18 -31.61
N ASN A 122 -0.31 -13.25 -30.76
CA ASN A 122 0.11 -11.90 -31.15
C ASN A 122 1.62 -11.70 -31.05
N ASP A 123 2.40 -12.76 -31.25
CA ASP A 123 3.87 -12.73 -31.12
C ASP A 123 4.53 -11.68 -32.03
N SER A 124 4.01 -11.48 -33.26
CA SER A 124 4.50 -10.43 -34.16
C SER A 124 4.36 -9.02 -33.59
N THR A 125 3.25 -8.73 -32.91
CA THR A 125 3.07 -7.44 -32.23
C THR A 125 4.01 -7.30 -31.03
N VAL A 126 4.26 -8.39 -30.30
CA VAL A 126 5.19 -8.40 -29.17
C VAL A 126 6.63 -8.20 -29.62
N GLU A 127 7.07 -8.89 -30.67
CA GLU A 127 8.42 -8.72 -31.24
C GLU A 127 8.63 -7.31 -31.78
N TRP A 128 7.63 -6.79 -32.51
CA TRP A 128 7.67 -5.40 -32.96
C TRP A 128 7.81 -4.43 -31.80
N LEU A 129 7.04 -4.62 -30.70
CA LEU A 129 7.13 -3.78 -29.49
C LEU A 129 8.50 -3.85 -28.82
N ARG A 130 9.15 -5.01 -28.80
CA ARG A 130 10.54 -5.12 -28.30
C ARG A 130 11.48 -4.27 -29.14
N GLY A 131 11.34 -4.30 -30.47
CA GLY A 131 12.11 -3.45 -31.38
C GLY A 131 11.88 -1.96 -31.11
N GLU A 132 10.62 -1.52 -30.99
CA GLU A 132 10.26 -0.13 -30.69
C GLU A 132 10.86 0.35 -29.35
N LEU A 133 10.78 -0.48 -28.30
CA LEU A 133 11.34 -0.14 -26.99
C LEU A 133 12.87 -0.11 -27.01
N ALA A 134 13.51 -1.00 -27.78
CA ALA A 134 14.96 -1.02 -27.93
C ALA A 134 15.47 0.23 -28.69
N GLU A 135 14.75 0.67 -29.73
CA GLU A 135 15.15 1.80 -30.55
C GLU A 135 14.85 3.15 -29.88
N ARG A 136 13.65 3.29 -29.30
CA ARG A 136 13.14 4.58 -28.80
C ARG A 136 13.28 4.77 -27.29
N GLY A 137 13.64 3.70 -26.58
CA GLY A 137 13.66 3.69 -25.11
C GLY A 137 12.25 3.63 -24.48
N PRO A 138 12.11 4.01 -23.21
CA PRO A 138 10.85 3.87 -22.49
C PRO A 138 9.71 4.72 -23.05
N LEU A 139 8.55 4.08 -23.35
CA LEU A 139 7.37 4.68 -23.96
C LEU A 139 6.12 4.50 -23.09
N VAL A 140 5.17 5.42 -23.22
CA VAL A 140 3.80 5.27 -22.75
C VAL A 140 2.98 4.57 -23.85
N ALA A 141 2.11 3.63 -23.49
CA ALA A 141 1.30 2.89 -24.47
C ALA A 141 0.56 3.79 -25.48
N GLY A 142 0.11 4.98 -25.04
CA GLY A 142 -0.57 5.93 -25.92
C GLY A 142 0.32 6.70 -26.88
N GLU A 143 1.65 6.64 -26.73
CA GLU A 143 2.65 7.28 -27.61
C GLU A 143 3.12 6.33 -28.72
N ILE A 144 2.67 5.08 -28.70
CA ILE A 144 3.07 4.04 -29.65
C ILE A 144 2.13 4.09 -30.86
N GLU A 145 2.66 4.50 -32.00
CA GLU A 145 1.95 4.57 -33.27
C GLU A 145 1.97 3.19 -33.96
N HIS A 146 0.87 2.47 -33.87
CA HIS A 146 0.67 1.16 -34.50
C HIS A 146 -0.81 0.89 -34.76
N ASP A 147 -1.13 0.19 -35.83
CA ASP A 147 -2.53 -0.15 -36.17
C ASP A 147 -3.22 -0.96 -35.09
N ALA A 148 -2.48 -1.82 -34.38
CA ALA A 148 -2.97 -2.56 -33.23
C ALA A 148 -3.19 -1.71 -31.96
N ASN A 149 -2.85 -0.41 -31.97
CA ASN A 149 -3.05 0.48 -30.82
C ASN A 149 -4.42 1.17 -30.83
N HIS A 150 -5.37 0.67 -31.61
CA HIS A 150 -6.74 1.09 -31.53
C HIS A 150 -7.50 0.31 -30.45
N ARG A 151 -8.32 1.02 -29.66
CA ARG A 151 -9.21 0.36 -28.68
C ARG A 151 -10.28 -0.42 -29.40
N THR A 152 -10.36 -1.71 -29.11
CA THR A 152 -11.42 -2.59 -29.60
C THR A 152 -12.39 -2.90 -28.45
N GLY A 153 -13.70 -2.65 -28.64
CA GLY A 153 -14.72 -2.96 -27.63
C GLY A 153 -15.16 -1.78 -26.75
N PRO A 154 -15.72 -2.05 -25.55
CA PRO A 154 -16.24 -1.03 -24.62
C PRO A 154 -15.17 -0.01 -24.22
N TRP A 155 -15.59 1.16 -23.75
CA TRP A 155 -14.68 2.28 -23.39
C TRP A 155 -13.54 1.92 -22.41
N TRP A 156 -13.65 0.82 -21.68
CA TRP A 156 -12.61 0.25 -20.82
C TRP A 156 -11.73 -0.81 -21.51
N GLY A 157 -11.94 -1.10 -22.81
CA GLY A 157 -11.14 -2.06 -23.57
C GLY A 157 -9.70 -1.57 -23.75
N TRP A 158 -8.75 -2.48 -23.57
CA TRP A 158 -7.34 -2.20 -23.87
C TRP A 158 -7.05 -2.44 -25.36
N SER A 159 -6.17 -1.60 -25.94
CA SER A 159 -5.56 -1.92 -27.24
C SER A 159 -4.68 -3.17 -27.13
N GLU A 160 -4.39 -3.81 -28.25
CA GLU A 160 -3.46 -4.96 -28.27
C GLU A 160 -2.07 -4.57 -27.77
N VAL A 161 -1.58 -3.38 -28.18
CA VAL A 161 -0.32 -2.80 -27.68
C VAL A 161 -0.33 -2.68 -26.15
N LYS A 162 -1.39 -2.14 -25.57
CA LYS A 162 -1.48 -2.03 -24.10
C LYS A 162 -1.52 -3.40 -23.44
N ARG A 163 -2.21 -4.37 -24.03
CA ARG A 163 -2.28 -5.74 -23.51
C ARG A 163 -0.92 -6.44 -23.60
N ALA A 164 -0.19 -6.26 -24.71
CA ALA A 164 1.15 -6.80 -24.86
C ALA A 164 2.10 -6.23 -23.80
N LEU A 165 2.16 -4.91 -23.64
CA LEU A 165 2.98 -4.25 -22.61
C LEU A 165 2.67 -4.74 -21.19
N GLU A 166 1.40 -4.91 -20.83
CA GLU A 166 1.03 -5.44 -19.51
C GLU A 166 1.44 -6.92 -19.34
N ARG A 167 1.40 -7.73 -20.40
CA ARG A 167 1.92 -9.12 -20.35
C ARG A 167 3.45 -9.15 -20.23
N MET A 168 4.15 -8.38 -21.05
CA MET A 168 5.60 -8.25 -20.95
C MET A 168 6.03 -7.77 -19.56
N PHE A 169 5.26 -6.84 -18.96
CA PHE A 169 5.50 -6.36 -17.60
C PHE A 169 5.27 -7.45 -16.53
N LEU A 170 4.19 -8.23 -16.64
CA LEU A 170 3.96 -9.37 -15.75
C LEU A 170 5.07 -10.41 -15.84
N PHE A 171 5.62 -10.61 -17.03
CA PHE A 171 6.68 -11.59 -17.31
C PHE A 171 8.09 -11.07 -16.98
N GLY A 172 8.21 -9.78 -16.64
CA GLY A 172 9.48 -9.15 -16.32
C GLY A 172 10.36 -8.85 -17.52
N GLU A 173 9.81 -8.87 -18.75
CA GLU A 173 10.52 -8.48 -19.97
C GLU A 173 10.67 -6.97 -20.08
N VAL A 174 9.68 -6.24 -19.59
CA VAL A 174 9.73 -4.79 -19.44
C VAL A 174 9.61 -4.39 -17.98
N ALA A 175 10.20 -3.26 -17.64
CA ALA A 175 10.08 -2.61 -16.34
C ALA A 175 9.50 -1.20 -16.51
N VAL A 176 9.04 -0.60 -15.41
CA VAL A 176 8.51 0.77 -15.41
C VAL A 176 9.65 1.75 -15.16
N ALA A 177 9.97 2.55 -16.18
CA ALA A 177 10.97 3.60 -16.12
C ALA A 177 10.44 4.92 -15.54
N GLY A 178 9.19 4.93 -15.05
CA GLY A 178 8.53 6.10 -14.50
C GLY A 178 7.11 6.27 -15.03
N ARG A 179 6.52 7.44 -14.77
CA ARG A 179 5.15 7.74 -15.21
C ARG A 179 5.05 9.11 -15.89
N THR A 180 4.23 9.19 -16.92
CA THR A 180 3.84 10.44 -17.57
C THR A 180 2.33 10.63 -17.38
N ARG A 181 1.88 11.71 -16.76
CA ARG A 181 0.46 11.94 -16.42
C ARG A 181 -0.18 10.72 -15.73
N PHE A 182 0.60 10.09 -14.86
CA PHE A 182 0.25 8.87 -14.14
C PHE A 182 0.13 7.59 -15.01
N GLN A 183 0.42 7.63 -16.29
CA GLN A 183 0.54 6.44 -17.14
C GLN A 183 1.96 5.86 -17.04
N ARG A 184 2.09 4.53 -17.01
CA ARG A 184 3.37 3.85 -16.97
C ARG A 184 4.15 4.08 -18.27
N ARG A 185 5.44 4.41 -18.12
CA ARG A 185 6.42 4.35 -19.20
C ARG A 185 7.15 3.01 -19.11
N TYR A 186 6.95 2.18 -20.11
CA TYR A 186 7.55 0.84 -20.19
C TYR A 186 8.85 0.93 -20.97
N GLY A 187 9.92 0.38 -20.43
CA GLY A 187 11.19 0.14 -21.14
C GLY A 187 11.59 -1.32 -20.99
N LEU A 188 12.51 -1.80 -21.84
CA LEU A 188 13.06 -3.14 -21.66
C LEU A 188 13.68 -3.24 -20.25
N ALA A 189 13.54 -4.40 -19.61
CA ALA A 189 14.04 -4.57 -18.25
C ALA A 189 15.55 -4.30 -18.15
N GLU A 190 16.31 -4.66 -19.19
CA GLU A 190 17.75 -4.44 -19.34
C GLU A 190 18.14 -2.96 -19.42
N ASP A 191 17.25 -2.09 -19.92
CA ASP A 191 17.50 -0.64 -20.02
C ASP A 191 17.08 0.12 -18.76
N VAL A 192 16.21 -0.47 -17.93
CA VAL A 192 15.62 0.19 -16.76
C VAL A 192 16.25 -0.26 -15.45
N LEU A 193 16.64 -1.53 -15.39
CA LEU A 193 17.19 -2.15 -14.18
C LEU A 193 18.71 -2.27 -14.27
N PRO A 194 19.43 -2.07 -13.15
CA PRO A 194 20.89 -2.25 -13.14
C PRO A 194 21.31 -3.69 -13.48
N ASP A 195 22.40 -3.88 -14.20
CA ASP A 195 22.97 -5.19 -14.55
C ASP A 195 23.17 -6.09 -13.33
N ALA A 196 23.60 -5.51 -12.21
CA ALA A 196 23.78 -6.24 -10.95
C ALA A 196 22.46 -6.82 -10.40
N VAL A 197 21.32 -6.20 -10.71
CA VAL A 197 19.98 -6.69 -10.35
C VAL A 197 19.56 -7.79 -11.34
N LEU A 198 19.82 -7.59 -12.62
CA LEU A 198 19.44 -8.53 -13.68
C LEU A 198 20.25 -9.82 -13.62
N SER A 199 21.54 -9.74 -13.32
CA SER A 199 22.43 -10.90 -13.20
C SER A 199 22.25 -11.70 -11.91
N ARG A 200 21.68 -11.09 -10.86
CA ARG A 200 21.46 -11.75 -9.57
C ARG A 200 20.40 -12.85 -9.72
N THR A 201 20.80 -14.09 -9.46
CA THR A 201 19.89 -15.24 -9.39
C THR A 201 19.57 -15.55 -7.93
N VAL A 202 18.28 -15.79 -7.65
CA VAL A 202 17.79 -16.21 -6.32
C VAL A 202 16.91 -17.44 -6.54
N ASP A 203 17.17 -18.50 -5.78
CA ASP A 203 16.32 -19.68 -5.77
C ASP A 203 14.90 -19.34 -5.31
N ASP A 204 13.89 -20.03 -5.83
CA ASP A 204 12.49 -19.72 -5.54
C ASP A 204 12.15 -19.91 -4.05
N ALA A 205 12.69 -20.94 -3.41
CA ALA A 205 12.48 -21.20 -1.99
C ALA A 205 13.12 -20.08 -1.14
N ASP A 206 14.33 -19.67 -1.51
CA ASP A 206 15.05 -18.56 -0.85
C ASP A 206 14.33 -17.22 -1.05
N ALA A 207 13.85 -16.95 -2.25
CA ALA A 207 13.08 -15.74 -2.54
C ALA A 207 11.78 -15.68 -1.71
N ILE A 208 11.05 -16.78 -1.62
CA ILE A 208 9.81 -16.87 -0.85
C ILE A 208 10.11 -16.74 0.65
N ARG A 209 11.14 -17.40 1.17
CA ARG A 209 11.55 -17.29 2.56
C ARG A 209 11.95 -15.84 2.90
N GLU A 210 12.71 -15.17 2.04
CA GLU A 210 13.08 -13.77 2.21
C GLU A 210 11.86 -12.84 2.20
N LEU A 211 10.91 -13.03 1.30
CA LEU A 211 9.68 -12.24 1.26
C LEU A 211 8.83 -12.44 2.53
N LEU A 212 8.72 -13.67 3.03
CA LEU A 212 8.00 -13.97 4.28
C LEU A 212 8.72 -13.40 5.49
N ARG A 213 10.07 -13.42 5.53
CA ARG A 213 10.87 -12.74 6.54
C ARG A 213 10.56 -11.24 6.56
N ARG A 214 10.56 -10.57 5.40
CA ARG A 214 10.24 -9.14 5.28
C ARG A 214 8.81 -8.82 5.70
N ALA A 215 7.87 -9.68 5.35
CA ALA A 215 6.48 -9.55 5.82
C ALA A 215 6.40 -9.62 7.35
N ALA A 216 7.16 -10.53 7.96
CA ALA A 216 7.22 -10.68 9.42
C ALA A 216 7.91 -9.47 10.09
N VAL A 217 8.97 -8.92 9.50
CA VAL A 217 9.59 -7.66 9.94
C VAL A 217 8.62 -6.51 9.87
N ALA A 218 7.90 -6.36 8.75
CA ALA A 218 6.94 -5.26 8.52
C ALA A 218 5.70 -5.37 9.43
N TYR A 219 5.23 -6.57 9.72
CA TYR A 219 4.08 -6.79 10.58
C TYR A 219 4.42 -6.97 12.07
N GLY A 220 5.65 -7.34 12.40
CA GLY A 220 6.14 -7.60 13.75
C GLY A 220 5.55 -8.85 14.39
N ILE A 221 4.25 -9.07 14.28
CA ILE A 221 3.49 -10.22 14.80
C ILE A 221 2.37 -10.58 13.83
N GLY A 222 2.14 -11.88 13.63
CA GLY A 222 1.10 -12.33 12.70
C GLY A 222 0.98 -13.84 12.57
N THR A 223 -0.04 -14.27 11.83
CA THR A 223 -0.27 -15.65 11.41
C THR A 223 0.41 -15.93 10.07
N ALA A 224 0.48 -17.21 9.67
CA ALA A 224 0.95 -17.59 8.34
C ALA A 224 0.19 -16.87 7.22
N ARG A 225 -1.14 -16.72 7.38
CA ARG A 225 -2.00 -16.04 6.42
C ARG A 225 -1.69 -14.55 6.32
N ASP A 226 -1.34 -13.90 7.44
CA ASP A 226 -0.96 -12.49 7.46
C ASP A 226 0.33 -12.26 6.67
N PHE A 227 1.36 -13.05 6.94
CA PHE A 227 2.66 -12.92 6.27
C PHE A 227 2.58 -13.29 4.79
N ALA A 228 1.81 -14.32 4.44
CA ALA A 228 1.61 -14.73 3.06
C ALA A 228 0.83 -13.69 2.23
N ASP A 229 -0.20 -13.06 2.82
CA ASP A 229 -0.99 -12.02 2.16
C ASP A 229 -0.13 -10.79 1.83
N TYR A 230 0.86 -10.46 2.66
CA TYR A 230 1.71 -9.29 2.47
C TYR A 230 2.33 -9.19 1.08
N TYR A 231 2.79 -10.33 0.55
CA TYR A 231 3.34 -10.45 -0.80
C TYR A 231 2.53 -11.38 -1.69
N ARG A 232 1.25 -11.65 -1.37
CA ARG A 232 0.35 -12.52 -2.15
C ARG A 232 0.95 -13.90 -2.46
N ILE A 233 1.70 -14.47 -1.53
CA ILE A 233 2.29 -15.81 -1.66
C ILE A 233 1.23 -16.85 -1.33
N LYS A 234 1.12 -17.90 -2.15
CA LYS A 234 0.12 -18.97 -2.01
C LYS A 234 0.78 -20.33 -2.00
N GLY A 235 0.01 -21.32 -1.52
CA GLY A 235 0.40 -22.72 -1.58
C GLY A 235 1.24 -23.20 -0.38
N PRO A 236 1.66 -24.48 -0.41
CA PRO A 236 2.34 -25.14 0.71
C PRO A 236 3.71 -24.58 1.03
N ARG A 237 4.38 -23.93 0.07
CA ARG A 237 5.69 -23.26 0.24
C ARG A 237 5.73 -22.23 1.37
N VAL A 238 4.57 -21.61 1.71
CA VAL A 238 4.45 -20.69 2.86
C VAL A 238 4.76 -21.43 4.17
N GLY A 239 4.18 -22.59 4.39
CA GLY A 239 4.39 -23.36 5.61
C GLY A 239 5.84 -23.80 5.78
N VAL A 240 6.47 -24.26 4.70
CA VAL A 240 7.88 -24.67 4.70
C VAL A 240 8.78 -23.51 5.09
N ALA A 241 8.67 -22.36 4.39
CA ALA A 241 9.52 -21.20 4.64
C ALA A 241 9.30 -20.59 6.05
N LEU A 242 8.08 -20.60 6.58
CA LEU A 242 7.83 -20.15 7.95
C LEU A 242 8.42 -21.10 8.99
N GLN A 243 8.42 -22.41 8.74
CA GLN A 243 9.07 -23.37 9.62
C GLN A 243 10.60 -23.18 9.61
N GLU A 244 11.20 -22.97 8.46
CA GLU A 244 12.63 -22.66 8.34
C GLU A 244 13.02 -21.39 9.10
N LEU A 245 12.18 -20.33 9.06
CA LEU A 245 12.39 -19.10 9.81
C LEU A 245 12.19 -19.30 11.33
N GLU A 246 11.28 -20.18 11.73
CA GLU A 246 11.10 -20.59 13.13
C GLU A 246 12.31 -21.38 13.62
N ASP A 247 12.78 -22.36 12.87
CA ASP A 247 13.97 -23.18 13.19
C ASP A 247 15.26 -22.34 13.26
N ALA A 248 15.36 -21.28 12.43
CA ALA A 248 16.44 -20.30 12.50
C ALA A 248 16.31 -19.30 13.67
N GLY A 249 15.23 -19.37 14.46
CA GLY A 249 14.97 -18.47 15.58
C GLY A 249 14.65 -17.03 15.16
N GLU A 250 14.30 -16.80 13.90
CA GLU A 250 13.86 -15.49 13.41
C GLU A 250 12.38 -15.23 13.73
N LEU A 251 11.57 -16.28 13.74
CA LEU A 251 10.18 -16.27 14.14
C LEU A 251 9.99 -17.04 15.45
N ILE A 252 9.45 -16.40 16.46
CA ILE A 252 9.21 -16.96 17.78
C ILE A 252 7.72 -17.29 17.89
N PRO A 253 7.33 -18.56 18.10
CA PRO A 253 5.94 -18.94 18.35
C PRO A 253 5.42 -18.25 19.60
N VAL A 254 4.26 -17.60 19.49
CA VAL A 254 3.58 -16.94 20.60
C VAL A 254 2.07 -17.24 20.55
N GLN A 255 1.38 -17.02 21.65
CA GLN A 255 -0.07 -17.10 21.72
C GLN A 255 -0.65 -15.71 22.00
N VAL A 256 -1.49 -15.21 21.11
CA VAL A 256 -2.24 -13.97 21.35
C VAL A 256 -3.59 -14.33 21.94
N LEU A 257 -3.92 -13.75 23.11
CA LEU A 257 -5.16 -14.01 23.79
C LEU A 257 -6.36 -13.60 22.92
N GLY A 258 -7.36 -14.46 22.83
CA GLY A 258 -8.56 -14.24 22.02
C GLY A 258 -8.38 -14.44 20.51
N TRP A 259 -7.18 -14.79 20.02
CA TRP A 259 -7.00 -15.14 18.61
C TRP A 259 -7.21 -16.65 18.41
N GLU A 260 -8.44 -17.00 18.05
CA GLU A 260 -8.86 -18.38 17.90
C GLU A 260 -9.58 -18.61 16.57
N SER A 261 -9.58 -19.87 16.11
CA SER A 261 -10.38 -20.33 15.00
C SER A 261 -10.96 -21.71 15.35
N ALA A 262 -12.28 -21.85 15.24
CA ALA A 262 -13.01 -23.07 15.62
C ALA A 262 -12.65 -23.57 17.05
N GLY A 263 -12.53 -22.64 18.02
CA GLY A 263 -12.24 -22.94 19.41
C GLY A 263 -10.79 -23.38 19.69
N ARG A 264 -9.87 -23.19 18.72
CA ARG A 264 -8.44 -23.49 18.89
C ARG A 264 -7.61 -22.23 18.71
N PRO A 265 -6.56 -22.01 19.55
CA PRO A 265 -5.64 -20.92 19.37
C PRO A 265 -5.01 -20.94 17.98
N LEU A 266 -4.91 -19.76 17.35
CA LEU A 266 -4.18 -19.61 16.10
C LEU A 266 -2.68 -19.79 16.33
N LYS A 267 -1.96 -20.41 15.38
CA LYS A 267 -0.50 -20.38 15.35
C LYS A 267 -0.07 -18.97 14.94
N VAL A 268 0.62 -18.28 15.84
CA VAL A 268 1.08 -16.89 15.69
C VAL A 268 2.57 -16.84 15.91
N TRP A 269 3.27 -16.01 15.15
CA TRP A 269 4.69 -15.74 15.34
C TRP A 269 4.93 -14.27 15.60
N LEU A 270 5.92 -14.03 16.47
CA LEU A 270 6.53 -12.75 16.73
C LEU A 270 7.90 -12.74 16.03
N HIS A 271 8.20 -11.68 15.26
CA HIS A 271 9.57 -11.51 14.76
C HIS A 271 10.52 -11.21 15.93
N ARG A 272 11.69 -11.87 15.97
CA ARG A 272 12.63 -11.79 17.11
C ARG A 272 13.05 -10.36 17.48
N ASP A 273 13.18 -9.47 16.48
CA ASP A 273 13.57 -8.08 16.68
C ASP A 273 12.37 -7.11 16.80
N ALA A 274 11.16 -7.65 16.92
CA ALA A 274 9.98 -6.82 17.06
C ALA A 274 9.98 -6.07 18.40
N ARG A 275 9.83 -4.75 18.33
CA ARG A 275 9.70 -3.92 19.54
C ARG A 275 8.40 -4.25 20.26
N LYS A 276 8.44 -4.32 21.59
CA LYS A 276 7.28 -4.54 22.48
C LYS A 276 6.98 -3.26 23.29
N PRO A 277 6.38 -2.21 22.70
CA PRO A 277 6.15 -0.94 23.39
C PRO A 277 5.13 -1.10 24.54
N ARG A 278 5.39 -0.44 25.66
CA ARG A 278 4.44 -0.38 26.80
C ARG A 278 3.27 0.54 26.51
N SER A 279 3.52 1.60 25.76
CA SER A 279 2.52 2.57 25.27
C SER A 279 2.77 2.90 23.81
N MET A 280 1.76 3.47 23.16
CA MET A 280 1.82 3.98 21.79
C MET A 280 1.25 5.38 21.80
N GLU A 281 1.93 6.31 21.17
CA GLU A 281 1.40 7.62 20.85
C GLU A 281 1.41 7.76 19.34
N ALA A 282 0.24 7.84 18.73
CA ALA A 282 0.06 8.00 17.30
C ALA A 282 -1.24 8.74 17.01
N MET A 283 -1.22 9.57 15.96
CA MET A 283 -2.41 10.16 15.36
C MET A 283 -2.21 10.20 13.86
N ALA A 284 -3.03 9.46 13.09
CA ALA A 284 -2.87 9.39 11.64
C ALA A 284 -4.18 9.08 10.92
N LEU A 285 -4.28 9.57 9.67
CA LEU A 285 -5.24 9.10 8.69
C LEU A 285 -4.55 8.04 7.81
N LEU A 286 -5.10 6.84 7.77
CA LEU A 286 -4.50 5.75 7.03
C LEU A 286 -5.08 5.66 5.61
N SER A 287 -4.23 5.38 4.63
CA SER A 287 -4.71 4.97 3.31
C SER A 287 -5.52 3.67 3.42
N PRO A 288 -6.58 3.48 2.61
CA PRO A 288 -7.22 2.17 2.43
C PRO A 288 -6.24 1.05 2.05
N PHE A 289 -5.10 1.43 1.50
CA PHE A 289 -4.04 0.55 1.01
C PHE A 289 -2.80 0.56 1.92
N ASP A 290 -2.93 1.10 3.14
CA ASP A 290 -1.86 1.00 4.14
C ASP A 290 -1.77 -0.43 4.70
N PRO A 291 -0.56 -0.99 4.91
CA PRO A 291 -0.39 -2.34 5.47
C PRO A 291 -1.10 -2.59 6.80
N VAL A 292 -1.42 -1.55 7.55
CA VAL A 292 -2.22 -1.67 8.80
C VAL A 292 -3.59 -2.27 8.50
N VAL A 293 -4.23 -1.89 7.37
CA VAL A 293 -5.65 -2.19 7.11
C VAL A 293 -5.94 -2.92 5.80
N TRP A 294 -4.98 -3.02 4.85
CA TRP A 294 -5.27 -3.59 3.54
C TRP A 294 -5.71 -5.06 3.60
N PHE A 295 -5.18 -5.85 4.55
CA PHE A 295 -5.65 -7.22 4.78
C PHE A 295 -6.78 -7.23 5.82
N ARG A 296 -8.00 -7.32 5.33
CA ARG A 296 -9.24 -7.11 6.10
C ARG A 296 -9.39 -8.07 7.28
N ASP A 297 -9.08 -9.36 7.08
CA ASP A 297 -9.16 -10.38 8.13
C ASP A 297 -8.19 -10.06 9.28
N ARG A 298 -7.00 -9.53 8.95
CA ARG A 298 -6.04 -9.07 9.94
C ARG A 298 -6.54 -7.80 10.64
N ALA A 299 -7.04 -6.81 9.89
CA ALA A 299 -7.57 -5.57 10.47
C ALA A 299 -8.71 -5.86 11.46
N LEU A 300 -9.63 -6.76 11.10
CA LEU A 300 -10.71 -7.20 11.98
C LEU A 300 -10.16 -7.91 13.22
N ARG A 301 -9.26 -8.87 13.08
CA ARG A 301 -8.70 -9.63 14.20
C ARG A 301 -7.84 -8.76 15.12
N MET A 302 -7.04 -7.84 14.55
CA MET A 302 -6.09 -7.00 15.30
C MET A 302 -6.77 -5.85 16.03
N PHE A 303 -7.72 -5.18 15.35
CA PHE A 303 -8.29 -3.92 15.80
C PHE A 303 -9.81 -3.97 15.98
N GLY A 304 -10.51 -5.08 15.78
CA GLY A 304 -11.97 -5.11 15.73
C GLY A 304 -12.55 -4.35 14.50
N PHE A 305 -11.70 -3.85 13.63
CA PHE A 305 -12.07 -2.90 12.60
C PHE A 305 -12.53 -3.60 11.31
N HIS A 306 -13.84 -3.61 11.08
CA HIS A 306 -14.40 -4.13 9.84
C HIS A 306 -14.25 -3.09 8.72
N TYR A 307 -13.27 -3.30 7.85
CA TYR A 307 -12.94 -2.35 6.79
C TYR A 307 -13.27 -2.87 5.39
N ARG A 308 -13.93 -2.02 4.60
CA ARG A 308 -14.15 -2.21 3.16
C ARG A 308 -14.16 -0.86 2.46
N ILE A 309 -13.31 -0.68 1.46
CA ILE A 309 -13.37 0.48 0.59
C ILE A 309 -14.57 0.37 -0.35
N GLU A 310 -15.29 1.49 -0.55
CA GLU A 310 -16.55 1.50 -1.30
C GLU A 310 -16.45 2.23 -2.66
N ILE A 311 -15.23 2.36 -3.21
CA ILE A 311 -14.99 3.03 -4.51
C ILE A 311 -15.75 2.39 -5.67
N TYR A 312 -16.01 1.08 -5.61
CA TYR A 312 -16.78 0.33 -6.60
C TYR A 312 -18.26 0.17 -6.24
N THR A 313 -18.68 0.65 -5.07
CA THR A 313 -20.06 0.59 -4.62
C THR A 313 -20.81 1.79 -5.18
N PRO A 314 -22.01 1.60 -5.81
CA PRO A 314 -22.85 2.71 -6.27
C PRO A 314 -23.15 3.70 -5.14
N ALA A 315 -23.14 4.99 -5.43
CA ALA A 315 -23.26 6.05 -4.42
C ALA A 315 -24.41 5.87 -3.41
N PRO A 316 -25.64 5.46 -3.82
CA PRO A 316 -26.74 5.26 -2.87
C PRO A 316 -26.53 4.08 -1.90
N GLN A 317 -25.65 3.14 -2.23
CA GLN A 317 -25.39 1.94 -1.43
C GLN A 317 -24.16 2.07 -0.53
N ARG A 318 -23.42 3.19 -0.62
CA ARG A 318 -22.26 3.44 0.23
C ARG A 318 -22.71 3.72 1.65
N VAL A 319 -22.11 3.03 2.60
CA VAL A 319 -22.36 3.22 4.04
C VAL A 319 -21.45 4.32 4.57
N TYR A 320 -20.15 4.16 4.40
CA TYR A 320 -19.15 5.01 5.03
C TYR A 320 -18.61 6.11 4.13
N GLY A 321 -18.73 6.00 2.83
CA GLY A 321 -18.22 7.00 1.88
C GLY A 321 -17.52 6.37 0.67
N TYR A 322 -16.91 7.20 -0.16
CA TYR A 322 -16.23 6.74 -1.38
C TYR A 322 -14.82 6.24 -1.11
N TYR A 323 -14.02 7.06 -0.39
CA TYR A 323 -12.62 6.79 -0.08
C TYR A 323 -12.34 7.02 1.41
N SER A 324 -13.01 6.20 2.24
CA SER A 324 -12.93 6.33 3.69
C SER A 324 -11.53 5.98 4.20
N LEU A 325 -10.94 6.89 4.97
CA LEU A 325 -9.64 6.76 5.62
C LEU A 325 -9.86 6.34 7.08
N PRO A 326 -9.31 5.22 7.57
CA PRO A 326 -9.31 4.89 8.98
C PRO A 326 -8.56 5.94 9.81
N ILE A 327 -9.12 6.27 10.97
CA ILE A 327 -8.52 7.19 11.95
C ILE A 327 -7.80 6.35 13.01
N LEU A 328 -6.47 6.41 12.99
CA LEU A 328 -5.62 5.78 14.01
C LEU A 328 -5.38 6.78 15.14
N VAL A 329 -5.72 6.37 16.37
CA VAL A 329 -5.35 7.07 17.60
C VAL A 329 -4.65 6.07 18.52
N ASP A 330 -3.40 6.36 18.83
CA ASP A 330 -2.54 5.51 19.66
C ASP A 330 -2.47 4.08 19.12
N ASP A 331 -3.03 3.07 19.78
CA ASP A 331 -3.04 1.69 19.29
C ASP A 331 -4.45 1.21 18.86
N ALA A 332 -5.38 2.14 18.56
CA ALA A 332 -6.74 1.84 18.15
C ALA A 332 -7.16 2.51 16.83
N LEU A 333 -8.03 1.87 16.08
CA LEU A 333 -8.72 2.47 14.93
C LEU A 333 -10.10 2.95 15.39
N VAL A 334 -10.16 4.22 15.78
CA VAL A 334 -11.30 4.80 16.52
C VAL A 334 -12.41 5.37 15.62
N GLY A 335 -12.20 5.40 14.31
CA GLY A 335 -13.17 5.97 13.38
C GLY A 335 -12.71 5.90 11.94
N ARG A 336 -13.50 6.50 11.08
CA ARG A 336 -13.23 6.64 9.65
C ARG A 336 -13.75 7.96 9.11
N ILE A 337 -13.05 8.51 8.11
CA ILE A 337 -13.39 9.80 7.51
C ILE A 337 -13.22 9.71 5.98
N ASP A 338 -14.21 10.16 5.23
CA ASP A 338 -14.15 10.28 3.76
C ASP A 338 -13.82 11.72 3.41
N LEU A 339 -12.67 11.92 2.78
CA LEU A 339 -12.13 13.22 2.42
C LEU A 339 -12.10 13.42 0.92
N LYS A 340 -12.39 14.64 0.48
CA LYS A 340 -12.25 15.08 -0.91
C LYS A 340 -11.44 16.37 -0.97
N SER A 341 -10.38 16.36 -1.77
CA SER A 341 -9.60 17.57 -2.07
C SER A 341 -10.25 18.35 -3.20
N ASP A 342 -10.99 19.38 -2.85
CA ASP A 342 -11.52 20.37 -3.80
C ASP A 342 -10.39 21.36 -4.15
N ARG A 343 -9.56 20.96 -5.12
CA ARG A 343 -8.37 21.73 -5.53
C ARG A 343 -8.73 23.06 -6.17
N GLN A 344 -9.90 23.16 -6.80
CA GLN A 344 -10.35 24.39 -7.41
C GLN A 344 -10.78 25.42 -6.36
N ALA A 345 -11.52 25.00 -5.36
CA ALA A 345 -11.95 25.82 -4.22
C ALA A 345 -10.87 25.95 -3.13
N ARG A 346 -9.76 25.20 -3.24
CA ARG A 346 -8.69 25.09 -2.25
C ARG A 346 -9.19 24.66 -0.86
N VAL A 347 -10.11 23.69 -0.84
CA VAL A 347 -10.78 23.21 0.38
C VAL A 347 -10.60 21.71 0.52
N LEU A 348 -10.27 21.25 1.73
CA LEU A 348 -10.39 19.86 2.13
C LEU A 348 -11.81 19.61 2.65
N ARG A 349 -12.63 18.88 1.90
CA ARG A 349 -14.02 18.61 2.26
C ARG A 349 -14.18 17.27 2.97
N ILE A 350 -14.80 17.29 4.12
CA ILE A 350 -15.23 16.10 4.86
C ILE A 350 -16.58 15.67 4.29
N GLN A 351 -16.63 14.54 3.58
CA GLN A 351 -17.85 14.00 2.94
C GLN A 351 -18.66 13.13 3.92
N SER A 352 -17.98 12.46 4.82
CA SER A 352 -18.56 11.70 5.92
C SER A 352 -17.51 11.48 7.02
N ALA A 353 -17.97 11.31 8.27
CA ALA A 353 -17.08 10.98 9.39
C ALA A 353 -17.86 10.16 10.43
N TRP A 354 -17.26 9.05 10.87
CA TRP A 354 -17.88 8.05 11.73
C TRP A 354 -16.96 7.67 12.88
N THR A 355 -17.52 7.41 14.04
CA THR A 355 -16.81 6.74 15.15
C THR A 355 -16.93 5.23 15.02
N GLU A 356 -16.01 4.48 15.66
CA GLU A 356 -16.16 3.03 15.81
C GLU A 356 -16.84 2.72 17.15
N PRO A 357 -17.90 1.89 17.18
CA PRO A 357 -18.79 1.76 18.33
C PRO A 357 -18.12 1.30 19.64
N ASP A 358 -17.13 0.40 19.51
CA ASP A 358 -16.48 -0.26 20.65
C ASP A 358 -15.12 0.36 21.01
N GLU A 359 -14.78 1.51 20.38
CA GLU A 359 -13.50 2.17 20.57
C GLU A 359 -13.64 3.51 21.32
N PRO A 360 -12.55 4.04 21.89
CA PRO A 360 -12.57 5.34 22.55
C PRO A 360 -13.07 6.46 21.62
N PRO A 361 -13.68 7.52 22.17
CA PRO A 361 -14.08 8.69 21.39
C PRO A 361 -12.91 9.29 20.61
N VAL A 362 -13.19 9.75 19.39
CA VAL A 362 -12.19 10.45 18.57
C VAL A 362 -11.78 11.76 19.24
N PRO A 363 -10.51 11.97 19.61
CA PRO A 363 -10.05 13.20 20.24
C PRO A 363 -9.99 14.34 19.23
N LEU A 364 -10.97 15.26 19.28
CA LEU A 364 -11.08 16.37 18.32
C LEU A 364 -9.90 17.34 18.43
N ASP A 365 -9.34 17.52 19.61
CA ASP A 365 -8.15 18.32 19.88
C ASP A 365 -6.90 17.82 19.14
N ARG A 366 -6.86 16.52 18.81
CA ARG A 366 -5.79 15.91 17.99
C ARG A 366 -6.19 15.77 16.52
N LEU A 367 -7.48 15.51 16.23
CA LEU A 367 -7.95 15.31 14.86
C LEU A 367 -7.98 16.62 14.06
N LEU A 368 -8.44 17.71 14.65
CA LEU A 368 -8.54 19.00 13.94
C LEU A 368 -7.17 19.54 13.48
N PRO A 369 -6.12 19.54 14.32
CA PRO A 369 -4.78 19.89 13.86
C PRO A 369 -4.28 18.97 12.73
N LEU A 370 -4.53 17.66 12.80
CA LEU A 370 -4.16 16.71 11.73
C LEU A 370 -4.90 17.02 10.41
N LEU A 371 -6.18 17.37 10.46
CA LEU A 371 -6.94 17.76 9.26
C LEU A 371 -6.42 19.07 8.66
N ALA A 372 -6.09 20.06 9.49
CA ALA A 372 -5.49 21.33 9.04
C ALA A 372 -4.10 21.09 8.42
N GLU A 373 -3.26 20.28 9.07
CA GLU A 373 -1.95 19.86 8.54
C GLU A 373 -2.10 19.13 7.20
N THR A 374 -3.09 18.24 7.09
CA THR A 374 -3.40 17.49 5.87
C THR A 374 -3.82 18.41 4.73
N ALA A 375 -4.67 19.40 5.00
CA ALA A 375 -5.07 20.41 4.03
C ALA A 375 -3.86 21.23 3.56
N ALA A 376 -3.07 21.75 4.48
CA ALA A 376 -1.87 22.52 4.17
C ALA A 376 -0.84 21.72 3.35
N TRP A 377 -0.62 20.45 3.68
CA TRP A 377 0.27 19.54 2.94
C TRP A 377 -0.17 19.35 1.47
N GLN A 378 -1.48 19.39 1.21
CA GLN A 378 -2.02 19.33 -0.15
C GLN A 378 -2.10 20.68 -0.87
N GLY A 379 -1.70 21.78 -0.21
CA GLY A 379 -1.81 23.14 -0.73
C GLY A 379 -3.24 23.69 -0.68
N LEU A 380 -4.08 23.14 0.20
CA LEU A 380 -5.43 23.60 0.45
C LEU A 380 -5.43 24.60 1.63
N GLU A 381 -6.38 25.54 1.63
CA GLU A 381 -6.38 26.67 2.58
C GLU A 381 -7.17 26.38 3.85
N ARG A 382 -8.19 25.54 3.75
CA ARG A 382 -9.11 25.27 4.87
C ARG A 382 -9.76 23.90 4.80
N VAL A 383 -10.34 23.50 5.90
CA VAL A 383 -11.14 22.28 6.06
C VAL A 383 -12.59 22.67 6.24
N GLU A 384 -13.49 22.01 5.53
CA GLU A 384 -14.94 22.21 5.65
C GLU A 384 -15.66 20.87 5.71
N VAL A 385 -16.75 20.81 6.47
CA VAL A 385 -17.70 19.71 6.40
C VAL A 385 -18.65 19.98 5.24
N ALA A 386 -18.78 19.05 4.32
CA ALA A 386 -19.66 19.19 3.15
C ALA A 386 -21.13 19.24 3.57
N ASP A 387 -21.96 19.96 2.81
CA ASP A 387 -23.40 19.93 2.98
C ASP A 387 -23.92 18.50 2.82
N GLY A 388 -24.73 18.03 3.78
CA GLY A 388 -25.22 16.65 3.80
C GLY A 388 -24.17 15.59 4.15
N ALA A 389 -23.04 15.96 4.72
CA ALA A 389 -22.05 15.02 5.22
C ALA A 389 -22.68 14.04 6.21
N ARG A 390 -22.31 12.76 6.08
CA ARG A 390 -22.91 11.66 6.87
C ARG A 390 -22.00 11.25 8.03
N GLY A 391 -22.57 10.56 8.99
CA GLY A 391 -21.85 10.00 10.14
C GLY A 391 -22.02 10.82 11.42
N ASP A 392 -21.89 10.16 12.54
CA ASP A 392 -22.07 10.70 13.88
C ASP A 392 -20.97 11.69 14.29
N LEU A 393 -19.77 11.55 13.73
CA LEU A 393 -18.64 12.46 13.95
C LEU A 393 -18.76 13.75 13.10
N ALA A 394 -19.46 13.74 11.96
CA ALA A 394 -19.54 14.88 11.07
C ALA A 394 -20.17 16.14 11.71
N PRO A 395 -21.28 16.08 12.49
CA PRO A 395 -21.83 17.24 13.17
C PRO A 395 -20.87 17.85 14.21
N LEU A 396 -20.10 17.00 14.89
CA LEU A 396 -19.10 17.46 15.89
C LEU A 396 -17.99 18.24 15.19
N LEU A 397 -17.49 17.72 14.08
CA LEU A 397 -16.49 18.42 13.24
C LEU A 397 -17.05 19.73 12.67
N ALA A 398 -18.30 19.73 12.19
CA ALA A 398 -18.93 20.94 11.66
C ALA A 398 -19.04 22.03 12.73
N ASN A 399 -19.36 21.69 13.96
CA ASN A 399 -19.41 22.64 15.08
C ASN A 399 -18.00 23.17 15.43
N ALA A 400 -17.01 22.29 15.49
CA ALA A 400 -15.64 22.66 15.84
C ALA A 400 -14.91 23.50 14.77
N LEU A 401 -15.29 23.35 13.50
CA LEU A 401 -14.72 24.11 12.36
C LEU A 401 -15.43 25.42 12.06
N ARG A 402 -16.48 25.81 12.82
CA ARG A 402 -17.16 27.09 12.63
C ARG A 402 -16.24 28.26 12.96
N PRO A 403 -16.20 29.33 12.13
CA PRO A 403 -15.47 30.56 12.46
C PRO A 403 -15.99 31.14 13.78
N GLY A 404 -15.14 31.35 14.77
CA GLY A 404 -15.47 31.97 16.05
C GLY A 404 -15.51 31.03 17.25
N VAL A 405 -15.37 29.72 17.08
CA VAL A 405 -15.11 28.79 18.20
C VAL A 405 -13.58 28.62 18.28
N GLY A 406 -12.91 29.61 18.91
CA GLY A 406 -11.48 29.51 19.17
C GLY A 406 -11.20 28.37 20.14
N PHE A 407 -10.35 27.42 19.75
CA PHE A 407 -9.64 26.60 20.72
C PHE A 407 -8.68 27.56 21.44
N GLY A 408 -8.95 27.81 22.74
CA GLY A 408 -8.05 28.57 23.59
C GLY A 408 -6.63 28.03 23.48
N ALA A 409 -5.67 28.97 23.33
CA ALA A 409 -4.24 28.74 23.24
C ALA A 409 -3.70 27.96 24.44
#